data_fda3de99161ffad959d0e53c1a215573
#
_entry.id   fda3de99161ffad959d0e53c1a215573
#
_cell.length_a   1.000
_cell.length_b   1.000
_cell.length_c   1.000
_cell.angle_alpha   90.00
_cell.angle_beta   90.00
_cell.angle_gamma   90.00
#
_symmetry.space_group_name_H-M   'P 1'
#
loop_
_entity.id
_entity.type
_entity.pdbx_description
1 polymer ?
#
loop_
_entity_poly.entity_id
_entity_poly.type
_entity_poly.pdbx_seq_one_letter_code
_entity_poly.pdbx_strand_id
1 'polypeptide(L)'
;MKKIKNISHVGIAEHMKQLKNAEISERVGTAEYAGTAEHFRNEWKYLISTSEKELLELRMKHLLKKDPHASDRGYMIRSLYFDDYWNSAYEEKESGVLMRKKYRIRIYDYSDRSIKLERKKKFGSYIYKESAPLTREEVEKILAGEYEFLLHSPYSLCREFYIECVSNMMRPRTIVDYDRVPWIMDTGTVRITFDCDVRAAVGGYDIFDPTLATLPVLEPGKLVMEVKFTELLPQIIRDLLPPQSAEFTAVSKYVLCYEKTRYLNGFEYQLGDDSHLYRW
;
A
#
# COMPACT_ATOMS: atom_id res chain seq x y z
N MET A 1 -20.27 -25.56 25.30
CA MET A 1 -19.76 -25.72 23.93
C MET A 1 -20.73 -25.05 22.96
N LYS A 2 -20.44 -23.79 22.53
CA LYS A 2 -21.28 -23.07 21.56
C LYS A 2 -20.75 -23.37 20.15
N LYS A 3 -21.64 -23.88 19.28
CA LYS A 3 -21.37 -24.18 17.87
C LYS A 3 -20.99 -22.91 17.11
N ILE A 4 -19.78 -22.87 16.58
CA ILE A 4 -19.36 -21.87 15.59
C ILE A 4 -20.09 -22.21 14.30
N LYS A 5 -21.03 -21.34 13.87
CA LYS A 5 -21.69 -21.47 12.57
C LYS A 5 -20.70 -21.11 11.47
N ASN A 6 -20.43 -22.05 10.57
CA ASN A 6 -19.75 -21.79 9.32
C ASN A 6 -20.58 -20.82 8.49
N ILE A 7 -20.09 -19.59 8.35
CA ILE A 7 -20.69 -18.60 7.44
C ILE A 7 -20.15 -18.97 6.04
N SER A 8 -21.03 -19.37 5.12
CA SER A 8 -20.67 -19.70 3.75
C SER A 8 -20.21 -18.45 2.99
N HIS A 9 -19.26 -18.61 2.05
CA HIS A 9 -18.77 -17.52 1.20
C HIS A 9 -19.88 -16.72 0.49
N VAL A 10 -21.00 -17.34 0.19
CA VAL A 10 -22.19 -16.73 -0.42
C VAL A 10 -22.86 -15.73 0.54
N GLY A 11 -22.97 -16.05 1.82
CA GLY A 11 -23.57 -15.16 2.84
C GLY A 11 -22.75 -13.90 3.09
N ILE A 12 -21.43 -13.98 2.98
CA ILE A 12 -20.54 -12.80 3.10
C ILE A 12 -20.71 -11.86 1.92
N ALA A 13 -20.81 -12.37 0.70
CA ALA A 13 -21.01 -11.57 -0.51
C ALA A 13 -22.37 -10.85 -0.50
N GLU A 14 -23.43 -11.52 -0.04
CA GLU A 14 -24.76 -10.91 0.12
C GLU A 14 -24.80 -9.86 1.23
N HIS A 15 -24.18 -10.12 2.37
CA HIS A 15 -24.09 -9.14 3.45
C HIS A 15 -23.30 -7.88 3.04
N MET A 16 -22.20 -8.05 2.28
CA MET A 16 -21.44 -6.94 1.72
C MET A 16 -22.24 -6.15 0.68
N LYS A 17 -23.10 -6.82 -0.09
CA LYS A 17 -24.02 -6.16 -1.03
C LYS A 17 -25.10 -5.35 -0.30
N GLN A 18 -25.61 -5.85 0.82
CA GLN A 18 -26.56 -5.15 1.67
C GLN A 18 -25.93 -3.94 2.37
N LEU A 19 -24.71 -4.05 2.90
CA LEU A 19 -23.96 -2.92 3.49
C LEU A 19 -23.68 -1.85 2.44
N LYS A 20 -23.32 -2.24 1.22
CA LYS A 20 -23.10 -1.32 0.10
C LYS A 20 -24.38 -0.59 -0.31
N ASN A 21 -25.51 -1.28 -0.33
CA ASN A 21 -26.80 -0.68 -0.64
C ASN A 21 -27.32 0.24 0.47
N ALA A 22 -27.02 -0.06 1.74
CA ALA A 22 -27.35 0.80 2.88
C ALA A 22 -26.48 2.09 2.86
N GLU A 23 -25.18 2.00 2.62
CA GLU A 23 -24.29 3.18 2.46
C GLU A 23 -24.65 4.03 1.23
N ILE A 24 -25.17 3.41 0.15
CA ILE A 24 -25.62 4.13 -1.05
C ILE A 24 -26.96 4.83 -0.79
N SER A 25 -27.88 4.23 -0.02
CA SER A 25 -29.19 4.83 0.28
C SER A 25 -29.12 6.03 1.22
N GLU A 26 -28.14 6.09 2.12
CA GLU A 26 -27.88 7.28 2.96
C GLU A 26 -27.19 8.44 2.22
N ARG A 27 -26.60 8.20 1.04
CA ARG A 27 -25.84 9.19 0.26
C ARG A 27 -26.53 9.71 -1.00
N VAL A 28 -27.81 9.38 -1.24
CA VAL A 28 -28.59 9.97 -2.36
C VAL A 28 -29.10 11.35 -1.98
N GLY A 29 -28.18 12.28 -1.81
CA GLY A 29 -28.36 13.70 -1.77
C GLY A 29 -27.25 14.34 -2.60
N THR A 30 -27.49 14.46 -3.89
CA THR A 30 -26.85 15.36 -4.87
C THR A 30 -25.38 15.74 -4.62
N ALA A 31 -24.45 14.92 -5.12
CA ALA A 31 -23.15 15.35 -5.62
C ALA A 31 -22.69 14.35 -6.71
N GLU A 32 -22.50 14.86 -7.92
CA GLU A 32 -21.93 14.09 -9.03
C GLU A 32 -20.53 13.62 -8.64
N TYR A 33 -20.38 12.34 -8.28
CA TYR A 33 -19.11 11.69 -8.14
C TYR A 33 -18.70 11.12 -9.50
N ALA A 34 -17.80 11.80 -10.18
CA ALA A 34 -16.93 11.20 -11.20
C ALA A 34 -15.94 10.26 -10.50
N GLY A 35 -16.44 9.17 -9.93
CA GLY A 35 -15.66 8.10 -9.30
C GLY A 35 -15.73 6.88 -10.19
N THR A 36 -14.63 6.55 -10.87
CA THR A 36 -14.47 5.27 -11.55
C THR A 36 -14.86 4.13 -10.60
N ALA A 37 -15.80 3.29 -11.03
CA ALA A 37 -16.21 2.09 -10.29
C ALA A 37 -14.96 1.26 -9.97
N GLU A 38 -14.54 1.27 -8.71
CA GLU A 38 -13.37 0.51 -8.26
C GLU A 38 -13.75 -0.97 -8.19
N HIS A 39 -13.28 -1.72 -9.18
CA HIS A 39 -13.44 -3.17 -9.22
C HIS A 39 -12.56 -3.81 -8.14
N PHE A 40 -13.13 -4.75 -7.37
CA PHE A 40 -12.36 -5.61 -6.49
C PHE A 40 -11.32 -6.39 -7.30
N ARG A 41 -10.06 -6.31 -6.89
CA ARG A 41 -8.95 -6.95 -7.59
C ARG A 41 -8.31 -8.02 -6.72
N ASN A 42 -8.01 -9.15 -7.33
CA ASN A 42 -7.13 -10.15 -6.75
C ASN A 42 -5.68 -9.65 -6.81
N GLU A 43 -4.88 -9.99 -5.81
CA GLU A 43 -3.47 -9.63 -5.73
C GLU A 43 -2.69 -10.84 -5.20
N TRP A 44 -1.86 -11.42 -6.07
CA TRP A 44 -0.93 -12.48 -5.71
C TRP A 44 0.47 -11.92 -5.63
N LYS A 45 1.27 -12.44 -4.69
CA LYS A 45 2.65 -12.01 -4.48
C LYS A 45 3.57 -13.20 -4.42
N TYR A 46 4.72 -13.02 -5.04
CA TYR A 46 5.78 -14.01 -5.08
C TYR A 46 7.10 -13.35 -4.72
N LEU A 47 7.90 -14.02 -3.92
CA LEU A 47 9.30 -13.70 -3.74
C LEU A 47 10.09 -14.51 -4.77
N ILE A 48 10.73 -13.83 -5.72
CA ILE A 48 11.47 -14.46 -6.80
C ILE A 48 12.89 -13.91 -6.88
N SER A 49 13.77 -14.62 -7.59
CA SER A 49 15.12 -14.18 -7.87
C SER A 49 15.18 -13.27 -9.09
N THR A 50 16.31 -12.55 -9.25
CA THR A 50 16.61 -11.75 -10.44
C THR A 50 16.63 -12.63 -11.70
N SER A 51 17.19 -13.83 -11.64
CA SER A 51 17.23 -14.75 -12.78
C SER A 51 15.83 -15.23 -13.18
N GLU A 52 14.95 -15.51 -12.20
CA GLU A 52 13.55 -15.85 -12.50
C GLU A 52 12.82 -14.67 -13.15
N LYS A 53 13.07 -13.43 -12.69
CA LYS A 53 12.51 -12.23 -13.32
C LYS A 53 12.94 -12.13 -14.80
N GLU A 54 14.23 -12.29 -15.09
CA GLU A 54 14.74 -12.22 -16.46
C GLU A 54 14.09 -13.29 -17.37
N LEU A 55 13.98 -14.51 -16.89
CA LEU A 55 13.29 -15.60 -17.60
C LEU A 55 11.80 -15.28 -17.84
N LEU A 56 11.12 -14.77 -16.82
CA LEU A 56 9.71 -14.35 -16.94
C LEU A 56 9.55 -13.22 -17.96
N GLU A 57 10.41 -12.20 -17.94
CA GLU A 57 10.35 -11.08 -18.89
C GLU A 57 10.54 -11.55 -20.33
N LEU A 58 11.46 -12.50 -20.57
CA LEU A 58 11.65 -13.12 -21.89
C LEU A 58 10.38 -13.82 -22.39
N ARG A 59 9.64 -14.48 -21.50
CA ARG A 59 8.39 -15.14 -21.85
C ARG A 59 7.22 -14.15 -21.99
N MET A 60 7.17 -13.15 -21.12
CA MET A 60 6.08 -12.17 -21.05
C MET A 60 6.07 -11.21 -22.23
N LYS A 61 7.20 -10.83 -22.79
CA LYS A 61 7.33 -9.84 -23.89
C LYS A 61 6.49 -10.17 -25.14
N HIS A 62 6.09 -11.43 -25.31
CA HIS A 62 5.27 -11.88 -26.43
C HIS A 62 3.75 -11.83 -26.12
N LEU A 63 3.37 -11.64 -24.87
CA LEU A 63 1.99 -11.72 -24.40
C LEU A 63 1.52 -10.45 -23.68
N LEU A 64 2.43 -9.75 -23.02
CA LEU A 64 2.15 -8.52 -22.30
C LEU A 64 2.93 -7.36 -22.90
N LYS A 65 2.41 -6.16 -22.67
CA LYS A 65 3.07 -4.90 -23.03
C LYS A 65 3.66 -4.27 -21.76
N LYS A 66 4.73 -3.54 -21.89
CA LYS A 66 5.17 -2.65 -20.82
C LYS A 66 4.14 -1.54 -20.62
N ASP A 67 3.97 -1.09 -19.38
CA ASP A 67 3.11 0.05 -19.08
C ASP A 67 3.63 1.29 -19.83
N PRO A 68 2.82 1.98 -20.65
CA PRO A 68 3.28 3.14 -21.43
C PRO A 68 3.74 4.32 -20.58
N HIS A 69 3.37 4.36 -19.28
CA HIS A 69 3.82 5.37 -18.34
C HIS A 69 5.17 5.04 -17.68
N ALA A 70 5.75 3.88 -18.00
CA ALA A 70 7.04 3.44 -17.46
C ALA A 70 8.13 3.57 -18.53
N SER A 71 9.33 3.97 -18.11
CA SER A 71 10.53 3.81 -18.94
C SER A 71 10.84 2.33 -19.15
N ASP A 72 11.80 2.01 -20.02
CA ASP A 72 12.25 0.63 -20.21
C ASP A 72 12.76 -0.02 -18.93
N ARG A 73 13.33 0.79 -18.03
CA ARG A 73 13.81 0.36 -16.71
C ARG A 73 12.75 0.43 -15.62
N GLY A 74 11.52 0.90 -15.97
CA GLY A 74 10.47 1.14 -15.00
C GLY A 74 10.55 2.55 -14.39
N TYR A 75 10.11 2.68 -13.15
CA TYR A 75 10.14 3.92 -12.37
C TYR A 75 10.30 3.61 -10.88
N MET A 76 10.90 4.56 -10.17
CA MET A 76 11.08 4.46 -8.74
C MET A 76 9.81 4.87 -8.01
N ILE A 77 9.48 4.19 -6.93
CA ILE A 77 8.38 4.53 -6.04
C ILE A 77 8.92 4.75 -4.64
N ARG A 78 8.61 5.91 -4.07
CA ARG A 78 8.79 6.20 -2.65
C ARG A 78 7.43 6.33 -1.97
N SER A 79 7.28 5.67 -0.83
CA SER A 79 6.04 5.73 -0.04
C SER A 79 6.38 5.91 1.43
N LEU A 80 5.89 7.00 2.02
CA LEU A 80 5.91 7.21 3.47
C LEU A 80 4.67 6.57 4.07
N TYR A 81 4.86 5.56 4.89
CA TYR A 81 3.79 4.88 5.62
C TYR A 81 3.54 5.51 6.97
N PHE A 82 2.27 5.52 7.36
CA PHE A 82 1.80 5.99 8.64
C PHE A 82 1.21 4.83 9.44
N ASP A 83 1.35 4.92 10.75
CA ASP A 83 0.67 4.03 11.68
C ASP A 83 0.24 4.82 12.94
N ASP A 84 -0.71 4.29 13.68
CA ASP A 84 -1.19 4.91 14.91
C ASP A 84 -0.23 4.68 16.08
N TYR A 85 -0.60 5.21 17.25
CA TYR A 85 0.17 5.05 18.47
C TYR A 85 0.47 3.57 18.82
N TRP A 86 -0.48 2.69 18.55
CA TRP A 86 -0.42 1.28 18.88
C TRP A 86 0.26 0.43 17.79
N ASN A 87 0.70 1.02 16.69
CA ASN A 87 1.18 0.32 15.50
C ASN A 87 0.15 -0.68 14.93
N SER A 88 -1.13 -0.31 14.96
CA SER A 88 -2.23 -1.20 14.59
C SER A 88 -2.08 -1.77 13.17
N ALA A 89 -1.62 -0.98 12.19
CA ALA A 89 -1.44 -1.48 10.84
C ALA A 89 -0.31 -2.53 10.71
N TYR A 90 0.70 -2.47 11.58
CA TYR A 90 1.73 -3.49 11.71
C TYR A 90 1.18 -4.74 12.40
N GLU A 91 0.63 -4.59 13.62
CA GLU A 91 0.12 -5.68 14.45
C GLU A 91 -1.01 -6.46 13.77
N GLU A 92 -1.99 -5.76 13.19
CA GLU A 92 -3.09 -6.39 12.43
C GLU A 92 -2.59 -7.20 11.23
N LYS A 93 -1.48 -6.77 10.60
CA LYS A 93 -0.90 -7.51 9.47
C LYS A 93 -0.20 -8.78 9.95
N GLU A 94 0.57 -8.71 11.04
CA GLU A 94 1.29 -9.85 11.60
C GLU A 94 0.33 -10.87 12.23
N SER A 95 -0.67 -10.39 12.95
CA SER A 95 -1.72 -11.24 13.55
C SER A 95 -2.72 -11.80 12.55
N GLY A 96 -2.63 -11.41 11.24
CA GLY A 96 -3.51 -11.91 10.21
C GLY A 96 -4.96 -11.45 10.29
N VAL A 97 -5.23 -10.33 10.98
CA VAL A 97 -6.58 -9.76 11.13
C VAL A 97 -7.22 -9.56 9.75
N LEU A 98 -8.50 -9.97 9.62
CA LEU A 98 -9.22 -9.94 8.34
C LEU A 98 -9.47 -8.53 7.83
N MET A 99 -9.84 -7.62 8.74
CA MET A 99 -10.10 -6.21 8.41
C MET A 99 -8.91 -5.37 8.85
N ARG A 100 -8.27 -4.71 7.90
CA ARG A 100 -7.12 -3.84 8.19
C ARG A 100 -7.01 -2.71 7.19
N LYS A 101 -6.43 -1.59 7.65
CA LYS A 101 -6.20 -0.41 6.83
C LYS A 101 -4.73 0.02 6.93
N LYS A 102 -4.22 0.64 5.86
CA LYS A 102 -2.90 1.26 5.84
C LYS A 102 -2.96 2.58 5.12
N TYR A 103 -2.33 3.59 5.69
CA TYR A 103 -2.19 4.90 5.09
C TYR A 103 -0.76 5.12 4.62
N ARG A 104 -0.62 5.81 3.50
CA ARG A 104 0.68 6.24 3.00
C ARG A 104 0.56 7.48 2.11
N ILE A 105 1.63 8.25 2.06
CA ILE A 105 1.85 9.25 1.02
C ILE A 105 2.81 8.64 0.01
N ARG A 106 2.51 8.79 -1.28
CA ARG A 106 3.30 8.22 -2.37
C ARG A 106 3.72 9.28 -3.36
N ILE A 107 4.99 9.20 -3.77
CA ILE A 107 5.58 9.95 -4.87
C ILE A 107 6.31 9.01 -5.84
N TYR A 108 6.73 9.54 -6.97
CA TYR A 108 7.45 8.83 -8.02
C TYR A 108 8.73 9.61 -8.37
N ASP A 109 9.84 8.90 -8.51
CA ASP A 109 11.15 9.46 -8.90
C ASP A 109 11.54 10.72 -8.09
N TYR A 110 11.26 10.69 -6.78
CA TYR A 110 11.46 11.81 -5.83
C TYR A 110 10.76 13.12 -6.21
N SER A 111 9.86 13.07 -7.18
CA SER A 111 9.18 14.24 -7.75
C SER A 111 7.91 14.58 -6.98
N ASP A 112 7.64 15.89 -6.87
CA ASP A 112 6.42 16.46 -6.32
C ASP A 112 5.29 16.62 -7.35
N ARG A 113 5.51 16.25 -8.63
CA ARG A 113 4.51 16.35 -9.70
C ARG A 113 3.24 15.53 -9.45
N SER A 114 3.36 14.42 -8.72
CA SER A 114 2.23 13.55 -8.40
C SER A 114 2.40 12.99 -7.00
N ILE A 115 1.78 13.66 -6.05
CA ILE A 115 1.77 13.26 -4.65
C ILE A 115 0.38 12.75 -4.32
N LYS A 116 0.27 11.57 -3.70
CA LYS A 116 -1.02 10.95 -3.36
C LYS A 116 -1.03 10.47 -1.93
N LEU A 117 -1.99 10.96 -1.14
CA LEU A 117 -2.42 10.26 0.07
C LEU A 117 -3.23 9.04 -0.38
N GLU A 118 -2.86 7.86 0.10
CA GLU A 118 -3.53 6.61 -0.24
C GLU A 118 -3.92 5.86 1.03
N ARG A 119 -5.14 5.31 1.03
CA ARG A 119 -5.59 4.35 2.03
C ARG A 119 -5.87 3.02 1.33
N LYS A 120 -5.28 1.95 1.82
CA LYS A 120 -5.59 0.59 1.41
C LYS A 120 -6.32 -0.11 2.54
N LYS A 121 -7.59 -0.43 2.32
CA LYS A 121 -8.39 -1.30 3.19
C LYS A 121 -8.33 -2.72 2.65
N LYS A 122 -8.20 -3.70 3.52
CA LYS A 122 -8.29 -5.12 3.17
C LYS A 122 -9.37 -5.76 4.04
N PHE A 123 -10.24 -6.56 3.40
CA PHE A 123 -11.21 -7.39 4.06
C PHE A 123 -11.13 -8.80 3.46
N GLY A 124 -10.55 -9.73 4.21
CA GLY A 124 -10.24 -11.07 3.69
C GLY A 124 -9.35 -11.01 2.44
N SER A 125 -9.87 -11.49 1.30
CA SER A 125 -9.22 -11.42 0.00
C SER A 125 -9.47 -10.09 -0.74
N TYR A 126 -10.46 -9.32 -0.33
CA TYR A 126 -10.87 -8.08 -1.00
C TYR A 126 -9.97 -6.91 -0.61
N ILE A 127 -9.63 -6.11 -1.61
CA ILE A 127 -8.80 -4.93 -1.43
C ILE A 127 -9.56 -3.73 -1.99
N TYR A 128 -9.69 -2.71 -1.16
CA TYR A 128 -10.22 -1.41 -1.53
C TYR A 128 -9.16 -0.35 -1.36
N LYS A 129 -8.99 0.50 -2.37
CA LYS A 129 -8.00 1.56 -2.37
C LYS A 129 -8.65 2.89 -2.65
N GLU A 130 -8.36 3.87 -1.82
CA GLU A 130 -8.74 5.26 -2.01
C GLU A 130 -7.48 6.10 -2.18
N SER A 131 -7.61 7.21 -2.91
CA SER A 131 -6.50 8.14 -3.08
C SER A 131 -7.00 9.57 -3.20
N ALA A 132 -6.26 10.50 -2.62
CA ALA A 132 -6.45 11.95 -2.75
C ALA A 132 -5.13 12.59 -3.16
N PRO A 133 -5.13 13.57 -4.08
CA PRO A 133 -3.93 14.34 -4.39
C PRO A 133 -3.55 15.22 -3.21
N LEU A 134 -2.26 15.47 -3.06
CA LEU A 134 -1.70 16.44 -2.12
C LEU A 134 -0.70 17.33 -2.86
N THR A 135 -0.48 18.52 -2.33
CA THR A 135 0.64 19.39 -2.73
C THR A 135 1.87 19.07 -1.85
N ARG A 136 3.04 19.52 -2.28
CA ARG A 136 4.27 19.44 -1.48
C ARG A 136 4.13 20.16 -0.14
N GLU A 137 3.60 21.36 -0.15
CA GLU A 137 3.35 22.16 1.06
C GLU A 137 2.42 21.44 2.05
N GLU A 138 1.38 20.75 1.56
CA GLU A 138 0.48 19.96 2.40
C GLU A 138 1.20 18.77 3.05
N VAL A 139 2.13 18.12 2.33
CA VAL A 139 2.95 17.06 2.91
C VAL A 139 3.89 17.61 3.98
N GLU A 140 4.53 18.74 3.73
CA GLU A 140 5.42 19.41 4.71
C GLU A 140 4.63 19.77 5.99
N LYS A 141 3.40 20.27 5.88
CA LYS A 141 2.50 20.51 7.02
C LYS A 141 2.18 19.21 7.77
N ILE A 142 1.87 18.12 7.06
CA ILE A 142 1.63 16.81 7.69
C ILE A 142 2.86 16.37 8.48
N LEU A 143 4.06 16.50 7.93
CA LEU A 143 5.31 16.14 8.60
C LEU A 143 5.61 17.03 9.83
N ALA A 144 5.19 18.29 9.78
CA ALA A 144 5.26 19.23 10.90
C ALA A 144 4.19 19.00 11.99
N GLY A 145 3.22 18.10 11.74
CA GLY A 145 2.12 17.83 12.67
C GLY A 145 0.95 18.82 12.55
N GLU A 146 0.93 19.61 11.50
CA GLU A 146 -0.12 20.61 11.21
C GLU A 146 -1.19 19.98 10.33
N TYR A 147 -2.25 19.44 10.94
CA TYR A 147 -3.26 18.63 10.22
C TYR A 147 -4.54 19.38 9.88
N GLU A 148 -4.80 20.58 10.43
CA GLU A 148 -6.10 21.26 10.37
C GLU A 148 -6.59 21.51 8.94
N PHE A 149 -5.69 21.80 7.99
CA PHE A 149 -6.06 22.02 6.59
C PHE A 149 -6.78 20.82 5.96
N LEU A 150 -6.51 19.60 6.44
CA LEU A 150 -7.15 18.36 5.95
C LEU A 150 -8.67 18.35 6.17
N LEU A 151 -9.18 19.07 7.18
CA LEU A 151 -10.62 19.22 7.43
C LEU A 151 -11.33 19.95 6.29
N HIS A 152 -10.66 20.88 5.65
CA HIS A 152 -11.20 21.69 4.56
C HIS A 152 -10.98 21.08 3.18
N SER A 153 -10.35 19.90 3.12
CA SER A 153 -10.14 19.18 1.86
C SER A 153 -11.47 18.73 1.25
N PRO A 154 -11.63 18.83 -0.08
CA PRO A 154 -12.81 18.27 -0.77
C PRO A 154 -12.85 16.73 -0.71
N TYR A 155 -11.73 16.10 -0.43
CA TYR A 155 -11.58 14.65 -0.39
C TYR A 155 -11.93 14.09 0.99
N SER A 156 -12.88 13.15 1.06
CA SER A 156 -13.25 12.47 2.32
C SER A 156 -12.06 11.77 2.97
N LEU A 157 -11.18 11.18 2.16
CA LEU A 157 -9.97 10.51 2.64
C LEU A 157 -9.06 11.43 3.46
N CYS A 158 -8.92 12.69 3.06
CA CYS A 158 -8.12 13.68 3.80
C CYS A 158 -8.75 14.00 5.17
N ARG A 159 -10.08 14.19 5.22
CA ARG A 159 -10.79 14.43 6.48
C ARG A 159 -10.74 13.23 7.42
N GLU A 160 -10.86 12.02 6.89
CA GLU A 160 -10.69 10.79 7.68
C GLU A 160 -9.25 10.64 8.17
N PHE A 161 -8.26 10.98 7.35
CA PHE A 161 -6.85 10.97 7.75
C PHE A 161 -6.57 11.99 8.87
N TYR A 162 -7.19 13.16 8.84
CA TYR A 162 -7.15 14.11 9.94
C TYR A 162 -7.60 13.47 11.26
N ILE A 163 -8.76 12.79 11.25
CA ILE A 163 -9.28 12.10 12.44
C ILE A 163 -8.27 11.06 12.96
N GLU A 164 -7.66 10.28 12.07
CA GLU A 164 -6.64 9.32 12.47
C GLU A 164 -5.42 10.01 13.09
N CYS A 165 -4.98 11.13 12.53
CA CYS A 165 -3.83 11.88 13.07
C CYS A 165 -4.10 12.48 14.46
N VAL A 166 -5.32 12.95 14.70
CA VAL A 166 -5.69 13.60 15.97
C VAL A 166 -6.13 12.58 17.02
N SER A 167 -7.05 11.66 16.66
CA SER A 167 -7.66 10.73 17.62
C SER A 167 -6.82 9.50 17.90
N ASN A 168 -6.10 9.00 16.89
CA ASN A 168 -5.29 7.78 17.00
C ASN A 168 -3.78 8.06 16.97
N MET A 169 -3.40 9.34 17.02
CA MET A 169 -2.01 9.80 16.98
C MET A 169 -1.22 9.18 15.82
N MET A 170 -1.85 9.12 14.64
CA MET A 170 -1.19 8.56 13.45
C MET A 170 0.02 9.43 13.05
N ARG A 171 1.17 8.79 12.86
CA ARG A 171 2.46 9.45 12.59
C ARG A 171 3.23 8.70 11.49
N PRO A 172 4.21 9.36 10.84
CA PRO A 172 5.18 8.67 9.98
C PRO A 172 5.87 7.52 10.70
N ARG A 173 6.06 6.39 10.00
CA ARG A 173 6.74 5.20 10.55
C ARG A 173 7.93 4.75 9.75
N THR A 174 7.79 4.67 8.45
CA THR A 174 8.88 4.25 7.58
C THR A 174 8.67 4.74 6.15
N ILE A 175 9.75 5.07 5.47
CA ILE A 175 9.78 5.30 4.02
C ILE A 175 10.19 3.99 3.36
N VAL A 176 9.43 3.61 2.35
CA VAL A 176 9.64 2.42 1.53
C VAL A 176 9.96 2.84 0.11
N ASP A 177 11.15 2.48 -0.36
CA ASP A 177 11.63 2.70 -1.73
C ASP A 177 11.70 1.40 -2.49
N TYR A 178 11.41 1.43 -3.78
CA TYR A 178 11.65 0.31 -4.70
C TYR A 178 11.52 0.74 -6.16
N ASP A 179 12.18 0.02 -7.04
CA ASP A 179 12.11 0.20 -8.47
C ASP A 179 11.08 -0.75 -9.07
N ARG A 180 10.06 -0.21 -9.75
CA ARG A 180 8.96 -0.97 -10.32
C ARG A 180 9.06 -1.11 -11.82
N VAL A 181 9.06 -2.35 -12.30
CA VAL A 181 8.94 -2.69 -13.73
C VAL A 181 7.54 -3.28 -13.96
N PRO A 182 6.60 -2.53 -14.57
CA PRO A 182 5.22 -2.96 -14.76
C PRO A 182 4.99 -3.53 -16.16
N TRP A 183 4.22 -4.62 -16.22
CA TRP A 183 3.69 -5.23 -17.43
C TRP A 183 2.17 -5.30 -17.36
N ILE A 184 1.50 -5.05 -18.49
CA ILE A 184 0.04 -5.02 -18.60
C ILE A 184 -0.45 -5.92 -19.71
N MET A 185 -1.63 -6.50 -19.49
CA MET A 185 -2.40 -7.21 -20.51
C MET A 185 -3.82 -6.67 -20.45
N ASP A 186 -4.31 -6.17 -21.57
CA ASP A 186 -5.65 -5.55 -21.65
C ASP A 186 -6.76 -6.57 -21.37
N THR A 187 -6.59 -7.79 -21.89
CA THR A 187 -7.50 -8.91 -21.61
C THR A 187 -7.40 -9.33 -20.15
N GLY A 188 -8.53 -9.34 -19.43
CA GLY A 188 -8.59 -9.73 -18.02
C GLY A 188 -8.02 -8.72 -17.05
N THR A 189 -7.71 -7.49 -17.48
CA THR A 189 -7.14 -6.43 -16.63
C THR A 189 -5.92 -6.88 -15.80
N VAL A 190 -5.09 -7.76 -16.39
CA VAL A 190 -3.93 -8.32 -15.72
C VAL A 190 -2.82 -7.28 -15.68
N ARG A 191 -2.25 -7.10 -14.49
CA ARG A 191 -1.04 -6.30 -14.29
C ARG A 191 -0.03 -7.09 -13.47
N ILE A 192 1.14 -7.33 -14.05
CA ILE A 192 2.28 -7.96 -13.39
C ILE A 192 3.32 -6.88 -13.14
N THR A 193 3.81 -6.79 -11.91
CA THR A 193 4.86 -5.82 -11.55
C THR A 193 6.00 -6.53 -10.84
N PHE A 194 7.22 -6.17 -11.20
CA PHE A 194 8.42 -6.54 -10.47
C PHE A 194 8.87 -5.36 -9.64
N ASP A 195 8.89 -5.51 -8.32
CA ASP A 195 9.34 -4.51 -7.37
C ASP A 195 10.73 -4.92 -6.91
N CYS A 196 11.72 -4.32 -7.54
CA CYS A 196 13.14 -4.59 -7.34
C CYS A 196 13.71 -3.66 -6.28
N ASP A 197 14.81 -4.09 -5.65
CA ASP A 197 15.60 -3.29 -4.74
C ASP A 197 14.74 -2.59 -3.68
N VAL A 198 13.96 -3.38 -2.92
CA VAL A 198 13.12 -2.86 -1.85
C VAL A 198 13.99 -2.41 -0.69
N ARG A 199 13.89 -1.12 -0.33
CA ARG A 199 14.72 -0.46 0.67
C ARG A 199 13.89 0.31 1.67
N ALA A 200 14.38 0.41 2.90
CA ALA A 200 13.84 1.29 3.93
C ALA A 200 14.76 2.50 4.11
N ALA A 201 14.23 3.72 4.08
CA ALA A 201 15.03 4.90 4.39
C ALA A 201 15.23 5.06 5.90
N VAL A 202 16.37 5.62 6.27
CA VAL A 202 16.76 5.91 7.66
C VAL A 202 17.18 7.36 7.81
N GLY A 203 17.08 7.88 9.03
CA GLY A 203 17.54 9.22 9.38
C GLY A 203 16.54 10.34 9.14
N GLY A 204 15.31 10.03 8.68
CA GLY A 204 14.28 11.05 8.50
C GLY A 204 13.06 10.58 7.73
N TYR A 205 12.07 11.47 7.63
CA TYR A 205 10.80 11.22 6.95
C TYR A 205 10.54 12.22 5.81
N ASP A 206 11.53 13.01 5.41
CA ASP A 206 11.38 13.87 4.24
C ASP A 206 11.29 12.99 2.97
N ILE A 207 10.07 12.84 2.49
CA ILE A 207 9.78 12.00 1.32
C ILE A 207 10.42 12.53 0.03
N PHE A 208 10.79 13.82 -0.01
CA PHE A 208 11.36 14.47 -1.19
C PHE A 208 12.89 14.45 -1.20
N ASP A 209 13.55 14.13 -0.07
CA ASP A 209 15.00 14.07 0.00
C ASP A 209 15.55 12.80 -0.68
N PRO A 210 16.20 12.93 -1.85
CA PRO A 210 16.77 11.78 -2.56
C PRO A 210 18.05 11.25 -1.89
N THR A 211 18.61 11.99 -0.92
CA THR A 211 19.89 11.67 -0.27
C THR A 211 19.74 10.85 1.01
N LEU A 212 18.49 10.60 1.45
CA LEU A 212 18.25 9.74 2.61
C LEU A 212 18.96 8.40 2.45
N ALA A 213 19.72 8.02 3.47
CA ALA A 213 20.33 6.70 3.52
C ALA A 213 19.26 5.61 3.48
N THR A 214 19.52 4.51 2.79
CA THR A 214 18.57 3.41 2.66
C THR A 214 19.22 2.07 2.97
N LEU A 215 18.44 1.16 3.56
CA LEU A 215 18.85 -0.21 3.86
C LEU A 215 18.01 -1.19 3.05
N PRO A 216 18.64 -2.15 2.33
CA PRO A 216 17.90 -3.21 1.65
C PRO A 216 17.17 -4.08 2.68
N VAL A 217 15.94 -4.47 2.36
CA VAL A 217 15.09 -5.27 3.27
C VAL A 217 14.83 -6.68 2.76
N LEU A 218 15.22 -6.98 1.54
CA LEU A 218 15.21 -8.32 0.97
C LEU A 218 16.64 -8.86 0.90
N GLU A 219 16.77 -10.17 0.83
CA GLU A 219 18.04 -10.82 0.56
C GLU A 219 18.60 -10.40 -0.81
N PRO A 220 19.92 -10.36 -0.99
CA PRO A 220 20.54 -10.03 -2.27
C PRO A 220 19.99 -10.90 -3.41
N GLY A 221 19.63 -10.28 -4.53
CA GLY A 221 19.08 -10.96 -5.69
C GLY A 221 17.62 -11.38 -5.58
N LYS A 222 16.92 -11.05 -4.50
CA LYS A 222 15.46 -11.28 -4.35
C LYS A 222 14.68 -10.02 -4.67
N LEU A 223 13.47 -10.22 -5.20
CA LEU A 223 12.51 -9.16 -5.51
C LEU A 223 11.08 -9.64 -5.32
N VAL A 224 10.14 -8.71 -5.25
CA VAL A 224 8.71 -9.03 -5.11
C VAL A 224 8.04 -8.90 -6.46
N MET A 225 7.45 -9.98 -6.95
CA MET A 225 6.52 -9.96 -8.08
C MET A 225 5.09 -9.87 -7.56
N GLU A 226 4.31 -8.92 -8.09
CA GLU A 226 2.87 -8.80 -7.80
C GLU A 226 2.07 -9.05 -9.08
N VAL A 227 1.07 -9.93 -9.00
CA VAL A 227 0.11 -10.21 -10.09
C VAL A 227 -1.26 -9.72 -9.66
N LYS A 228 -1.80 -8.76 -10.38
CA LYS A 228 -3.13 -8.18 -10.13
C LYS A 228 -4.06 -8.48 -11.29
N PHE A 229 -5.28 -8.90 -10.98
CA PHE A 229 -6.31 -9.20 -11.96
C PHE A 229 -7.71 -9.01 -11.35
N THR A 230 -8.74 -8.79 -12.17
CA THR A 230 -10.10 -8.55 -11.67
C THR A 230 -10.85 -9.85 -11.39
N GLU A 231 -11.27 -10.57 -12.38
CA GLU A 231 -12.12 -11.76 -12.20
C GLU A 231 -11.31 -13.06 -12.21
N LEU A 232 -10.91 -13.49 -13.38
CA LEU A 232 -10.15 -14.71 -13.60
C LEU A 232 -8.80 -14.38 -14.23
N LEU A 233 -7.76 -15.03 -13.73
CA LEU A 233 -6.45 -14.97 -14.36
C LEU A 233 -6.45 -15.87 -15.59
N PRO A 234 -6.20 -15.34 -16.81
CA PRO A 234 -6.12 -16.16 -18.02
C PRO A 234 -5.16 -17.33 -17.87
N GLN A 235 -5.52 -18.50 -18.44
CA GLN A 235 -4.70 -19.71 -18.31
C GLN A 235 -3.27 -19.50 -18.80
N ILE A 236 -3.10 -18.81 -19.93
CA ILE A 236 -1.79 -18.48 -20.49
C ILE A 236 -0.91 -17.70 -19.52
N ILE A 237 -1.50 -16.85 -18.67
CA ILE A 237 -0.75 -16.13 -17.62
C ILE A 237 -0.44 -17.06 -16.45
N ARG A 238 -1.36 -17.97 -16.07
CA ARG A 238 -1.08 -18.97 -15.03
C ARG A 238 0.11 -19.84 -15.40
N ASP A 239 0.18 -20.26 -16.68
CA ASP A 239 1.25 -21.10 -17.21
C ASP A 239 2.61 -20.37 -17.29
N LEU A 240 2.57 -19.04 -17.30
CA LEU A 240 3.77 -18.20 -17.23
C LEU A 240 4.31 -18.04 -15.82
N LEU A 241 3.42 -18.03 -14.80
CA LEU A 241 3.82 -17.75 -13.44
C LEU A 241 4.79 -18.84 -12.93
N PRO A 242 5.63 -18.50 -11.95
CA PRO A 242 6.50 -19.48 -11.33
C PRO A 242 5.70 -20.68 -10.84
N PRO A 243 6.23 -21.90 -10.96
CA PRO A 243 5.58 -23.07 -10.39
C PRO A 243 5.40 -22.89 -8.87
N GLN A 244 4.52 -23.69 -8.26
CA GLN A 244 4.17 -23.58 -6.83
C GLN A 244 5.36 -23.64 -5.86
N SER A 245 6.54 -23.99 -6.32
CA SER A 245 7.81 -23.91 -5.59
C SER A 245 8.31 -22.47 -5.40
N ALA A 246 7.82 -21.48 -6.18
CA ALA A 246 8.08 -20.10 -5.90
C ALA A 246 7.29 -19.70 -4.64
N GLU A 247 7.94 -19.07 -3.71
CA GLU A 247 7.40 -18.70 -2.42
C GLU A 247 6.20 -17.74 -2.60
N PHE A 248 4.98 -18.31 -2.63
CA PHE A 248 3.75 -17.55 -2.57
C PHE A 248 3.65 -16.94 -1.18
N THR A 249 3.83 -15.66 -1.09
CA THR A 249 4.04 -15.04 0.22
C THR A 249 3.13 -13.85 0.45
N ALA A 250 2.77 -13.66 1.71
CA ALA A 250 2.03 -12.49 2.18
C ALA A 250 2.94 -11.27 2.42
N VAL A 251 4.07 -11.14 1.68
CA VAL A 251 5.06 -10.06 1.86
C VAL A 251 4.40 -8.69 1.93
N SER A 252 4.72 -7.98 2.98
CA SER A 252 4.35 -6.58 3.17
C SER A 252 5.61 -5.72 3.20
N LYS A 253 5.86 -4.95 2.13
CA LYS A 253 6.99 -4.02 2.09
C LYS A 253 7.03 -3.08 3.29
N TYR A 254 5.84 -2.63 3.76
CA TYR A 254 5.72 -1.83 4.98
C TYR A 254 6.31 -2.55 6.20
N VAL A 255 5.88 -3.79 6.44
CA VAL A 255 6.36 -4.58 7.59
C VAL A 255 7.87 -4.78 7.51
N LEU A 256 8.37 -5.28 6.38
CA LEU A 256 9.83 -5.49 6.21
C LEU A 256 10.64 -4.23 6.44
N CYS A 257 10.19 -3.09 5.90
CA CYS A 257 10.90 -1.82 6.07
C CYS A 257 10.79 -1.31 7.51
N TYR A 258 9.62 -1.40 8.13
CA TYR A 258 9.43 -1.00 9.51
C TYR A 258 10.29 -1.82 10.47
N GLU A 259 10.27 -3.15 10.37
CA GLU A 259 11.10 -4.03 11.20
C GLU A 259 12.60 -3.75 11.04
N LYS A 260 13.03 -3.43 9.80
CA LYS A 260 14.43 -3.11 9.52
C LYS A 260 14.90 -1.81 10.16
N THR A 261 14.00 -0.84 10.34
CA THR A 261 14.37 0.54 10.68
C THR A 261 13.75 1.08 11.96
N ARG A 262 12.84 0.36 12.62
CA ARG A 262 12.12 0.85 13.81
C ARG A 262 13.05 1.36 14.91
N TYR A 263 14.18 0.71 15.13
CA TYR A 263 15.18 1.13 16.12
C TYR A 263 16.09 2.27 15.63
N LEU A 264 16.17 2.50 14.33
CA LEU A 264 17.04 3.50 13.71
C LEU A 264 16.32 4.84 13.49
N ASN A 265 15.01 4.82 13.32
CA ASN A 265 14.21 6.02 13.06
C ASN A 265 13.68 6.68 14.34
N GLY A 266 14.19 6.27 15.50
CA GLY A 266 13.97 6.98 16.78
C GLY A 266 12.57 6.83 17.37
N PHE A 267 11.75 5.90 16.87
CA PHE A 267 10.38 5.73 17.37
C PHE A 267 10.33 5.34 18.86
N GLU A 268 11.28 4.51 19.32
CA GLU A 268 11.38 4.16 20.75
C GLU A 268 11.98 5.29 21.60
N TYR A 269 12.78 6.19 21.00
CA TYR A 269 13.34 7.34 21.69
C TYR A 269 12.37 8.52 21.82
N GLN A 270 11.40 8.66 20.91
CA GLN A 270 10.36 9.69 21.00
C GLN A 270 9.36 9.43 22.14
N LEU A 271 9.24 8.18 22.60
CA LEU A 271 8.49 7.84 23.82
C LEU A 271 9.28 8.16 25.10
N GLY A 272 10.60 8.35 25.00
CA GLY A 272 11.48 8.64 26.13
C GLY A 272 11.72 10.13 26.40
N ASP A 273 11.47 11.01 25.43
CA ASP A 273 11.77 12.44 25.56
C ASP A 273 10.55 13.30 25.93
N ASP A 274 9.40 12.70 26.19
CA ASP A 274 8.26 13.34 26.86
C ASP A 274 8.50 13.61 28.37
N SER A 275 9.78 13.57 28.81
CA SER A 275 10.20 14.01 30.13
C SER A 275 9.85 15.48 30.43
N HIS A 276 9.45 16.26 29.41
CA HIS A 276 8.93 17.61 29.59
C HIS A 276 7.46 17.69 30.00
N LEU A 277 6.67 16.59 29.87
CA LEU A 277 5.26 16.56 30.28
C LEU A 277 5.04 16.22 31.77
N TYR A 278 6.08 15.86 32.51
CA TYR A 278 6.00 15.55 33.95
C TYR A 278 6.83 16.50 34.81
N ARG A 279 6.91 17.78 34.48
CA ARG A 279 7.32 18.79 35.45
C ARG A 279 6.05 19.43 36.03
N TRP A 280 5.67 18.89 37.17
CA TRP A 280 4.75 19.53 38.15
C TRP A 280 5.55 20.48 39.04
#